data_2e8ff4f0eb9d0f315649a0aa50ad1f43
#
_entry.id   2e8ff4f0eb9d0f315649a0aa50ad1f43
#
_cell.length_a   1.000
_cell.length_b   1.000
_cell.length_c   1.000
_cell.angle_alpha   90.00
_cell.angle_beta   90.00
_cell.angle_gamma   90.00
#
_symmetry.space_group_name_H-M   'P 1'
#
loop_
_entity.id
_entity.type
_entity.pdbx_description
1 polymer ?
#
loop_
_entity_poly.entity_id
_entity_poly.type
_entity_poly.pdbx_seq_one_letter_code
_entity_poly.pdbx_strand_id
1 'polypeptide(L)'
;MVVLAVVYLWRGRAAQLGKSVAAYLGGMALATLPWVIYFGVNSALGDWFTCYFYDNLFLYKGEGGGALALAQHLWWAVRDALPAAVLLAMFLIWAAAARKPSAAAAVAALAAGLALTSLMGGYLVYYGLVLAVFAPLGIVPLAALWGTRKNCGLLWLAAGAAWCFAFSPNRALRFRDADTMPQTRFTAKINGASLLNYGTLDGGFYTAAGVLPPCKYFCVTNMPLDDQWTDQQAVLKAGAVDYVVALTGDLHGDFPQYAVIDRCSYDGGEGEVTWYLYHLQR
;
A
#
# COMPACT_ATOMS: atom_id res chain seq x y z
N MET A 1 -17.48 -6.62 9.93
CA MET A 1 -18.16 -7.33 11.06
C MET A 1 -19.33 -6.54 11.63
N VAL A 2 -19.21 -5.23 11.98
CA VAL A 2 -20.30 -4.44 12.59
C VAL A 2 -21.60 -4.46 11.76
N VAL A 3 -21.53 -4.21 10.44
CA VAL A 3 -22.71 -4.24 9.56
C VAL A 3 -23.38 -5.62 9.55
N LEU A 4 -22.57 -6.69 9.48
CA LEU A 4 -23.11 -8.05 9.55
C LEU A 4 -23.76 -8.33 10.90
N ALA A 5 -23.15 -7.86 12.00
CA ALA A 5 -23.73 -7.99 13.32
C ALA A 5 -25.10 -7.34 13.43
N VAL A 6 -25.24 -6.09 12.95
CA VAL A 6 -26.51 -5.36 12.91
C VAL A 6 -27.54 -6.12 12.09
N VAL A 7 -27.21 -6.62 10.91
CA VAL A 7 -28.13 -7.36 10.04
C VAL A 7 -28.58 -8.68 10.70
N TYR A 8 -27.66 -9.43 11.32
CA TYR A 8 -28.01 -10.69 11.98
C TYR A 8 -28.88 -10.47 13.22
N LEU A 9 -28.55 -9.45 14.04
CA LEU A 9 -29.35 -9.12 15.23
C LEU A 9 -30.73 -8.63 14.84
N TRP A 10 -30.83 -7.76 13.84
CA TRP A 10 -32.13 -7.28 13.34
C TRP A 10 -33.01 -8.40 12.82
N ARG A 11 -32.41 -9.48 12.26
CA ARG A 11 -33.15 -10.65 11.78
C ARG A 11 -33.38 -11.73 12.86
N GLY A 12 -33.06 -11.47 14.11
CA GLY A 12 -33.20 -12.43 15.21
C GLY A 12 -32.28 -13.66 15.09
N ARG A 13 -31.17 -13.55 14.37
CA ARG A 13 -30.25 -14.67 14.08
C ARG A 13 -28.98 -14.62 14.89
N ALA A 14 -29.05 -14.36 16.20
CA ALA A 14 -27.91 -14.21 17.09
C ALA A 14 -26.97 -15.42 17.10
N ALA A 15 -27.53 -16.65 17.06
CA ALA A 15 -26.71 -17.87 17.02
C ALA A 15 -25.88 -17.98 15.73
N GLN A 16 -26.41 -17.53 14.57
CA GLN A 16 -25.65 -17.48 13.31
C GLN A 16 -24.56 -16.41 13.35
N LEU A 17 -24.84 -15.26 13.99
CA LEU A 17 -23.84 -14.25 14.24
C LEU A 17 -22.68 -14.83 15.05
N GLY A 18 -22.94 -15.53 16.14
CA GLY A 18 -21.92 -16.17 16.97
C GLY A 18 -21.03 -17.14 16.15
N LYS A 19 -21.64 -17.98 15.31
CA LYS A 19 -20.89 -18.88 14.41
C LYS A 19 -20.03 -18.11 13.42
N SER A 20 -20.56 -17.04 12.82
CA SER A 20 -19.82 -16.21 11.87
C SER A 20 -18.65 -15.46 12.52
N VAL A 21 -18.85 -14.96 13.75
CA VAL A 21 -17.79 -14.31 14.54
C VAL A 21 -16.70 -15.34 14.89
N ALA A 22 -17.08 -16.52 15.37
CA ALA A 22 -16.12 -17.57 15.70
C ALA A 22 -15.31 -18.02 14.47
N ALA A 23 -15.98 -18.23 13.33
CA ALA A 23 -15.30 -18.57 12.08
C ALA A 23 -14.35 -17.46 11.61
N TYR A 24 -14.76 -16.20 11.73
CA TYR A 24 -13.92 -15.06 11.39
C TYR A 24 -12.67 -14.95 12.27
N LEU A 25 -12.85 -15.03 13.59
CA LEU A 25 -11.75 -14.99 14.55
C LEU A 25 -10.83 -16.20 14.41
N GLY A 26 -11.39 -17.39 14.17
CA GLY A 26 -10.62 -18.60 13.87
C GLY A 26 -9.79 -18.47 12.60
N GLY A 27 -10.38 -17.91 11.54
CA GLY A 27 -9.65 -17.61 10.28
C GLY A 27 -8.54 -16.59 10.47
N MET A 28 -8.79 -15.52 11.24
CA MET A 28 -7.76 -14.55 11.60
C MET A 28 -6.61 -15.19 12.38
N ALA A 29 -6.94 -15.97 13.42
CA ALA A 29 -5.93 -16.67 14.22
C ALA A 29 -5.10 -17.63 13.36
N LEU A 30 -5.75 -18.41 12.49
CA LEU A 30 -5.08 -19.32 11.57
C LEU A 30 -4.16 -18.60 10.59
N ALA A 31 -4.59 -17.46 10.04
CA ALA A 31 -3.79 -16.66 9.12
C ALA A 31 -2.62 -15.96 9.83
N THR A 32 -2.77 -15.59 11.10
CA THR A 32 -1.74 -14.91 11.88
C THR A 32 -0.72 -15.87 12.48
N LEU A 33 -1.11 -17.11 12.76
CA LEU A 33 -0.27 -18.10 13.43
C LEU A 33 1.09 -18.35 12.76
N PRO A 34 1.20 -18.48 11.41
CA PRO A 34 2.50 -18.64 10.76
C PRO A 34 3.46 -17.47 11.05
N TRP A 35 2.93 -16.25 11.09
CA TRP A 35 3.71 -15.05 11.40
C TRP A 35 4.15 -14.99 12.84
N VAL A 36 3.28 -15.36 13.77
CA VAL A 36 3.62 -15.47 15.20
C VAL A 36 4.74 -16.49 15.41
N ILE A 37 4.68 -17.63 14.72
CA ILE A 37 5.74 -18.65 14.78
C ILE A 37 7.03 -18.09 14.18
N TYR A 38 6.97 -17.49 12.99
CA TYR A 38 8.13 -16.91 12.30
C TYR A 38 8.85 -15.87 13.18
N PHE A 39 8.13 -14.87 13.67
CA PHE A 39 8.70 -13.84 14.52
C PHE A 39 9.15 -14.39 15.89
N GLY A 40 8.45 -15.41 16.42
CA GLY A 40 8.84 -16.08 17.64
C GLY A 40 10.19 -16.80 17.53
N VAL A 41 10.37 -17.58 16.49
CA VAL A 41 11.66 -18.28 16.22
C VAL A 41 12.81 -17.31 16.01
N ASN A 42 12.54 -16.14 15.40
CA ASN A 42 13.53 -15.11 15.17
C ASN A 42 13.70 -14.12 16.33
N SER A 43 13.09 -14.37 17.50
CA SER A 43 13.13 -13.49 18.69
C SER A 43 12.65 -12.06 18.43
N ALA A 44 11.78 -11.85 17.44
CA ALA A 44 11.30 -10.56 16.95
C ALA A 44 9.80 -10.32 17.22
N LEU A 45 9.15 -11.11 18.13
CA LEU A 45 7.74 -10.94 18.47
C LEU A 45 7.42 -9.55 19.04
N GLY A 46 8.32 -9.02 19.88
CA GLY A 46 8.19 -7.68 20.45
C GLY A 46 8.19 -6.60 19.37
N ASP A 47 9.16 -6.67 18.46
CA ASP A 47 9.27 -5.72 17.34
C ASP A 47 8.05 -5.84 16.41
N TRP A 48 7.61 -7.06 16.10
CA TRP A 48 6.40 -7.29 15.30
C TRP A 48 5.15 -6.68 15.95
N PHE A 49 4.95 -6.90 17.27
CA PHE A 49 3.82 -6.33 17.98
C PHE A 49 3.89 -4.80 18.01
N THR A 50 5.06 -4.23 18.26
CA THR A 50 5.27 -2.79 18.28
C THR A 50 4.97 -2.19 16.92
N CYS A 51 5.59 -2.66 15.85
CA CYS A 51 5.41 -2.09 14.51
C CYS A 51 4.00 -2.26 13.96
N TYR A 52 3.35 -3.42 14.17
CA TYR A 52 2.03 -3.69 13.58
C TYR A 52 0.86 -3.19 14.42
N PHE A 53 1.00 -3.16 15.74
CA PHE A 53 -0.11 -2.80 16.61
C PHE A 53 0.13 -1.46 17.31
N TYR A 54 1.21 -1.34 18.07
CA TYR A 54 1.43 -0.15 18.89
C TYR A 54 1.64 1.10 18.02
N ASP A 55 2.55 1.04 17.07
CA ASP A 55 2.90 2.18 16.22
C ASP A 55 1.70 2.61 15.36
N ASN A 56 0.97 1.65 14.77
CA ASN A 56 -0.21 1.96 13.96
C ASN A 56 -1.40 2.49 14.77
N LEU A 57 -1.56 2.09 16.01
CA LEU A 57 -2.69 2.51 16.84
C LEU A 57 -2.41 3.82 17.59
N PHE A 58 -1.17 4.05 18.00
CA PHE A 58 -0.82 5.14 18.92
C PHE A 58 0.11 6.19 18.33
N LEU A 59 0.98 5.83 17.39
CA LEU A 59 1.96 6.74 16.82
C LEU A 59 1.59 7.22 15.40
N TYR A 60 0.96 6.37 14.60
CA TYR A 60 0.51 6.78 13.28
C TYR A 60 -0.66 7.75 13.38
N LYS A 61 -0.33 9.03 13.49
CA LYS A 61 -1.31 10.12 13.45
C LYS A 61 -1.45 10.52 11.99
N GLY A 62 -2.53 10.07 11.36
CA GLY A 62 -2.95 10.67 10.11
C GLY A 62 -3.19 12.18 10.31
N GLU A 63 -2.97 12.96 9.28
CA GLU A 63 -3.35 14.39 9.28
C GLU A 63 -4.88 14.47 9.42
N GLY A 64 -5.35 14.44 10.67
CA GLY A 64 -6.76 14.43 11.02
C GLY A 64 -7.47 15.63 10.39
N GLY A 65 -8.25 15.38 9.38
CA GLY A 65 -9.09 16.37 8.73
C GLY A 65 -10.54 16.19 9.15
N GLY A 66 -11.27 17.28 9.30
CA GLY A 66 -12.71 17.24 9.57
C GLY A 66 -13.50 16.64 8.39
N ALA A 67 -14.84 16.76 8.43
CA ALA A 67 -15.73 16.22 7.41
C ALA A 67 -15.37 16.67 5.96
N LEU A 68 -14.84 17.87 5.80
CA LEU A 68 -14.42 18.38 4.49
C LEU A 68 -13.22 17.62 3.94
N ALA A 69 -12.21 17.33 4.77
CA ALA A 69 -11.05 16.53 4.35
C ALA A 69 -11.48 15.10 4.00
N LEU A 70 -12.37 14.49 4.78
CA LEU A 70 -12.93 13.18 4.44
C LEU A 70 -13.66 13.18 3.10
N ALA A 71 -14.46 14.21 2.81
CA ALA A 71 -15.13 14.35 1.52
C ALA A 71 -14.13 14.49 0.36
N GLN A 72 -13.06 15.23 0.57
CA GLN A 72 -11.97 15.38 -0.40
C GLN A 72 -11.20 14.06 -0.62
N HIS A 73 -10.87 13.34 0.44
CA HIS A 73 -10.23 12.02 0.36
C HIS A 73 -11.13 11.00 -0.36
N LEU A 74 -12.43 11.02 -0.08
CA LEU A 74 -13.40 10.18 -0.80
C LEU A 74 -13.45 10.51 -2.28
N TRP A 75 -13.45 11.79 -2.64
CA TRP A 75 -13.37 12.23 -4.04
C TRP A 75 -12.10 11.71 -4.72
N TRP A 76 -10.94 11.84 -4.08
CA TRP A 76 -9.69 11.34 -4.63
C TRP A 76 -9.71 9.81 -4.76
N ALA A 77 -10.23 9.09 -3.77
CA ALA A 77 -10.36 7.63 -3.82
C ALA A 77 -11.26 7.18 -5.00
N VAL A 78 -12.38 7.88 -5.23
CA VAL A 78 -13.26 7.61 -6.38
C VAL A 78 -12.56 7.91 -7.69
N ARG A 79 -11.85 9.03 -7.80
CA ARG A 79 -11.10 9.42 -8.99
C ARG A 79 -10.01 8.39 -9.34
N ASP A 80 -9.22 8.01 -8.35
CA ASP A 80 -8.05 7.14 -8.55
C ASP A 80 -8.45 5.67 -8.74
N ALA A 81 -9.60 5.25 -8.18
CA ALA A 81 -10.20 3.94 -8.39
C ALA A 81 -11.49 4.00 -9.23
N LEU A 82 -11.59 4.92 -10.18
CA LEU A 82 -12.79 5.17 -10.97
C LEU A 82 -13.44 3.90 -11.56
N PRO A 83 -12.71 2.94 -12.14
CA PRO A 83 -13.30 1.70 -12.64
C PRO A 83 -14.02 0.91 -11.56
N ALA A 84 -13.43 0.79 -10.37
CA ALA A 84 -14.02 0.08 -9.25
C ALA A 84 -15.26 0.81 -8.71
N ALA A 85 -15.21 2.13 -8.63
CA ALA A 85 -16.33 2.97 -8.22
C ALA A 85 -17.52 2.84 -9.20
N VAL A 86 -17.26 2.82 -10.51
CA VAL A 86 -18.29 2.59 -11.55
C VAL A 86 -18.92 1.21 -11.39
N LEU A 87 -18.12 0.15 -11.23
CA LEU A 87 -18.63 -1.22 -11.05
C LEU A 87 -19.46 -1.36 -9.77
N LEU A 88 -19.05 -0.72 -8.68
CA LEU A 88 -19.83 -0.66 -7.45
C LEU A 88 -21.16 0.05 -7.67
N ALA A 89 -21.14 1.23 -8.31
CA ALA A 89 -22.35 1.98 -8.62
C ALA A 89 -23.31 1.18 -9.51
N MET A 90 -22.81 0.50 -10.53
CA MET A 90 -23.61 -0.39 -11.38
C MET A 90 -24.29 -1.50 -10.58
N PHE A 91 -23.58 -2.12 -9.64
CA PHE A 91 -24.17 -3.13 -8.76
C PHE A 91 -25.27 -2.54 -7.89
N LEU A 92 -25.05 -1.38 -7.27
CA LEU A 92 -26.02 -0.73 -6.37
C LEU A 92 -27.29 -0.35 -7.13
N ILE A 93 -27.15 0.25 -8.32
CA ILE A 93 -28.28 0.60 -9.20
C ILE A 93 -29.06 -0.65 -9.62
N TRP A 94 -28.35 -1.69 -10.07
CA TRP A 94 -28.97 -2.94 -10.46
C TRP A 94 -29.71 -3.61 -9.29
N ALA A 95 -29.10 -3.67 -8.11
CA ALA A 95 -29.73 -4.29 -6.94
C ALA A 95 -30.98 -3.53 -6.49
N ALA A 96 -30.99 -2.20 -6.59
CA ALA A 96 -32.16 -1.37 -6.34
C ALA A 96 -33.28 -1.65 -7.37
N ALA A 97 -32.94 -1.65 -8.66
CA ALA A 97 -33.89 -1.91 -9.76
C ALA A 97 -34.41 -3.35 -9.72
N ALA A 98 -33.59 -4.34 -9.35
CA ALA A 98 -34.00 -5.74 -9.18
C ALA A 98 -34.78 -6.02 -7.89
N ARG A 99 -35.21 -4.99 -7.20
CA ARG A 99 -35.97 -5.05 -5.91
C ARG A 99 -35.23 -5.85 -4.83
N LYS A 100 -33.90 -5.69 -4.74
CA LYS A 100 -33.04 -6.28 -3.71
C LYS A 100 -32.46 -5.18 -2.78
N PRO A 101 -33.30 -4.34 -2.15
CA PRO A 101 -32.83 -3.17 -1.42
C PRO A 101 -31.92 -3.53 -0.22
N SER A 102 -32.16 -4.69 0.41
CA SER A 102 -31.31 -5.16 1.51
C SER A 102 -29.88 -5.49 1.06
N ALA A 103 -29.69 -6.02 -0.15
CA ALA A 103 -28.36 -6.28 -0.70
C ALA A 103 -27.65 -4.96 -1.06
N ALA A 104 -28.37 -4.03 -1.71
CA ALA A 104 -27.83 -2.71 -2.01
C ALA A 104 -27.42 -1.96 -0.73
N ALA A 105 -28.31 -1.93 0.28
CA ALA A 105 -28.01 -1.28 1.56
C ALA A 105 -26.83 -1.91 2.30
N ALA A 106 -26.73 -3.24 2.32
CA ALA A 106 -25.61 -3.93 2.97
C ALA A 106 -24.27 -3.61 2.28
N VAL A 107 -24.23 -3.64 0.95
CA VAL A 107 -23.01 -3.32 0.20
C VAL A 107 -22.66 -1.83 0.34
N ALA A 108 -23.62 -0.94 0.25
CA ALA A 108 -23.39 0.49 0.45
C ALA A 108 -22.86 0.79 1.85
N ALA A 109 -23.42 0.17 2.91
CA ALA A 109 -22.97 0.34 4.28
C ALA A 109 -21.57 -0.24 4.50
N LEU A 110 -21.25 -1.38 3.86
CA LEU A 110 -19.89 -1.95 3.93
C LEU A 110 -18.88 -1.06 3.20
N ALA A 111 -19.22 -0.56 2.02
CA ALA A 111 -18.36 0.33 1.26
C ALA A 111 -18.12 1.66 2.01
N ALA A 112 -19.18 2.25 2.56
CA ALA A 112 -19.08 3.45 3.39
C ALA A 112 -18.26 3.23 4.65
N GLY A 113 -18.48 2.12 5.36
CA GLY A 113 -17.71 1.77 6.56
C GLY A 113 -16.23 1.58 6.24
N LEU A 114 -15.90 0.91 5.14
CA LEU A 114 -14.53 0.70 4.72
C LEU A 114 -13.87 2.02 4.29
N ALA A 115 -14.58 2.86 3.52
CA ALA A 115 -14.10 4.18 3.13
C ALA A 115 -13.85 5.07 4.35
N LEU A 116 -14.77 5.12 5.31
CA LEU A 116 -14.61 5.87 6.54
C LEU A 116 -13.35 5.44 7.30
N THR A 117 -13.19 4.14 7.55
CA THR A 117 -12.04 3.65 8.32
C THR A 117 -10.71 3.85 7.61
N SER A 118 -10.68 3.82 6.27
CA SER A 118 -9.44 3.94 5.50
C SER A 118 -9.06 5.39 5.17
N LEU A 119 -10.02 6.31 5.09
CA LEU A 119 -9.79 7.67 4.62
C LEU A 119 -9.82 8.74 5.74
N MET A 120 -10.16 8.36 6.97
CA MET A 120 -10.22 9.32 8.08
C MET A 120 -8.85 9.88 8.50
N GLY A 121 -7.79 9.11 8.31
CA GLY A 121 -6.44 9.47 8.77
C GLY A 121 -5.58 10.21 7.74
N GLY A 122 -6.05 10.37 6.51
CA GLY A 122 -5.29 10.95 5.40
C GLY A 122 -5.60 10.26 4.08
N TYR A 123 -4.94 10.67 3.00
CA TYR A 123 -5.10 10.05 1.69
C TYR A 123 -3.76 9.75 1.03
N LEU A 124 -3.62 8.51 0.60
CA LEU A 124 -2.57 8.06 -0.31
C LEU A 124 -3.23 7.37 -1.51
N VAL A 125 -2.62 7.45 -2.68
CA VAL A 125 -3.21 6.98 -3.96
C VAL A 125 -3.74 5.54 -3.85
N TYR A 126 -3.03 4.66 -3.14
CA TYR A 126 -3.45 3.26 -2.95
C TYR A 126 -4.64 3.09 -2.00
N TYR A 127 -5.07 4.11 -1.26
CA TYR A 127 -6.29 4.03 -0.43
C TYR A 127 -7.56 3.92 -1.26
N GLY A 128 -7.54 4.33 -2.53
CA GLY A 128 -8.62 4.06 -3.48
C GLY A 128 -8.90 2.58 -3.71
N LEU A 129 -7.92 1.70 -3.42
CA LEU A 129 -8.07 0.24 -3.56
C LEU A 129 -9.17 -0.35 -2.65
N VAL A 130 -9.61 0.34 -1.61
CA VAL A 130 -10.73 -0.11 -0.78
C VAL A 130 -12.00 -0.28 -1.61
N LEU A 131 -12.18 0.49 -2.68
CA LEU A 131 -13.30 0.35 -3.60
C LEU A 131 -13.15 -0.86 -4.53
N ALA A 132 -11.94 -1.29 -4.82
CA ALA A 132 -11.67 -2.42 -5.70
C ALA A 132 -12.18 -3.76 -5.12
N VAL A 133 -12.31 -3.86 -3.80
CA VAL A 133 -12.90 -5.04 -3.11
C VAL A 133 -14.35 -5.30 -3.58
N PHE A 134 -15.07 -4.26 -3.96
CA PHE A 134 -16.46 -4.35 -4.43
C PHE A 134 -16.58 -4.47 -5.95
N ALA A 135 -15.52 -4.25 -6.71
CA ALA A 135 -15.54 -4.29 -8.17
C ALA A 135 -16.10 -5.61 -8.75
N PRO A 136 -15.80 -6.81 -8.20
CA PRO A 136 -16.38 -8.06 -8.69
C PRO A 136 -17.91 -8.09 -8.64
N LEU A 137 -18.56 -7.33 -7.75
CA LEU A 137 -20.03 -7.26 -7.70
C LEU A 137 -20.62 -6.63 -8.95
N GLY A 138 -19.88 -5.75 -9.63
CA GLY A 138 -20.28 -5.15 -10.91
C GLY A 138 -20.43 -6.16 -12.05
N ILE A 139 -19.86 -7.37 -11.92
CA ILE A 139 -20.07 -8.46 -12.88
C ILE A 139 -21.53 -8.95 -12.88
N VAL A 140 -22.22 -8.88 -11.73
CA VAL A 140 -23.59 -9.36 -11.59
C VAL A 140 -24.54 -8.63 -12.54
N PRO A 141 -24.63 -7.27 -12.56
CA PRO A 141 -25.48 -6.56 -13.53
C PRO A 141 -25.05 -6.79 -14.97
N LEU A 142 -23.76 -6.91 -15.25
CA LEU A 142 -23.27 -7.17 -16.58
C LEU A 142 -23.70 -8.56 -17.09
N ALA A 143 -23.60 -9.58 -16.24
CA ALA A 143 -24.09 -10.91 -16.54
C ALA A 143 -25.61 -10.94 -16.73
N ALA A 144 -26.35 -10.16 -15.94
CA ALA A 144 -27.81 -10.08 -16.07
C ALA A 144 -28.25 -9.38 -17.38
N LEU A 145 -27.49 -8.37 -17.83
CA LEU A 145 -27.82 -7.65 -19.08
C LEU A 145 -27.53 -8.46 -20.34
N TRP A 146 -26.50 -9.30 -20.33
CA TRP A 146 -26.05 -10.00 -21.55
C TRP A 146 -26.43 -11.47 -21.61
N GLY A 147 -27.10 -11.97 -20.60
CA GLY A 147 -27.60 -13.35 -20.56
C GLY A 147 -26.48 -14.39 -20.59
N THR A 148 -26.88 -15.64 -20.69
CA THR A 148 -25.99 -16.82 -20.65
C THR A 148 -25.28 -17.12 -21.99
N ARG A 149 -24.96 -16.11 -22.80
CA ARG A 149 -24.21 -16.32 -24.04
C ARG A 149 -22.81 -16.88 -23.71
N LYS A 150 -22.53 -18.10 -24.15
CA LYS A 150 -21.34 -18.89 -23.79
C LYS A 150 -19.98 -18.18 -24.00
N ASN A 151 -19.92 -17.16 -24.85
CA ASN A 151 -18.67 -16.47 -25.20
C ASN A 151 -18.46 -15.13 -24.50
N CYS A 152 -19.41 -14.64 -23.69
CA CYS A 152 -19.28 -13.33 -23.05
C CYS A 152 -18.22 -13.29 -21.95
N GLY A 153 -17.92 -14.39 -21.29
CA GLY A 153 -16.89 -14.46 -20.25
C GLY A 153 -15.50 -14.12 -20.80
N LEU A 154 -15.16 -14.61 -21.97
CA LEU A 154 -13.87 -14.32 -22.61
C LEU A 154 -13.76 -12.86 -23.06
N LEU A 155 -14.85 -12.28 -23.57
CA LEU A 155 -14.92 -10.86 -23.93
C LEU A 155 -14.75 -9.97 -22.71
N TRP A 156 -15.35 -10.32 -21.57
CA TRP A 156 -15.18 -9.58 -20.32
C TRP A 156 -13.78 -9.68 -19.77
N LEU A 157 -13.18 -10.86 -19.82
CA LEU A 157 -11.79 -11.04 -19.43
C LEU A 157 -10.86 -10.20 -20.30
N ALA A 158 -11.06 -10.20 -21.61
CA ALA A 158 -10.30 -9.39 -22.55
C ALA A 158 -10.50 -7.90 -22.33
N ALA A 159 -11.75 -7.45 -22.13
CA ALA A 159 -12.08 -6.05 -21.84
C ALA A 159 -11.46 -5.60 -20.52
N GLY A 160 -11.54 -6.43 -19.46
CA GLY A 160 -10.92 -6.16 -18.17
C GLY A 160 -9.40 -6.08 -18.27
N ALA A 161 -8.77 -7.02 -18.98
CA ALA A 161 -7.33 -7.00 -19.22
C ALA A 161 -6.89 -5.76 -20.00
N ALA A 162 -7.62 -5.40 -21.07
CA ALA A 162 -7.36 -4.19 -21.85
C ALA A 162 -7.53 -2.93 -21.02
N TRP A 163 -8.56 -2.89 -20.15
CA TRP A 163 -8.76 -1.79 -19.22
C TRP A 163 -7.62 -1.66 -18.21
N CYS A 164 -7.24 -2.74 -17.53
CA CYS A 164 -6.11 -2.75 -16.61
C CYS A 164 -4.83 -2.31 -17.32
N PHE A 165 -4.64 -2.75 -18.57
CA PHE A 165 -3.51 -2.35 -19.37
C PHE A 165 -3.53 -0.84 -19.70
N ALA A 166 -4.67 -0.29 -20.09
CA ALA A 166 -4.80 1.10 -20.51
C ALA A 166 -4.72 2.09 -19.35
N PHE A 167 -5.27 1.73 -18.18
CA PHE A 167 -5.43 2.62 -17.03
C PHE A 167 -4.53 2.29 -15.83
N SER A 168 -3.54 1.40 -16.00
CA SER A 168 -2.55 1.15 -14.95
C SER A 168 -1.75 2.41 -14.63
N PRO A 169 -1.61 2.81 -13.36
CA PRO A 169 -0.71 3.90 -12.95
C PRO A 169 0.73 3.66 -13.43
N ASN A 170 1.13 2.39 -13.49
CA ASN A 170 2.45 1.98 -13.96
C ASN A 170 2.60 1.97 -15.49
N ARG A 171 1.61 2.49 -16.24
CA ARG A 171 1.67 2.52 -17.71
C ARG A 171 2.92 3.24 -18.23
N ALA A 172 3.29 4.34 -17.58
CA ALA A 172 4.48 5.11 -17.95
C ALA A 172 5.78 4.32 -17.76
N LEU A 173 5.81 3.36 -16.82
CA LEU A 173 6.99 2.54 -16.52
C LEU A 173 7.22 1.42 -17.53
N ARG A 174 6.19 0.99 -18.28
CA ARG A 174 6.27 -0.17 -19.19
C ARG A 174 7.25 0.01 -20.36
N PHE A 175 7.46 1.26 -20.77
CA PHE A 175 8.27 1.60 -21.93
C PHE A 175 9.52 2.39 -21.53
N ARG A 176 9.79 2.48 -20.22
CA ARG A 176 11.03 3.09 -19.74
C ARG A 176 12.18 2.09 -19.87
N ASP A 177 13.29 2.59 -20.32
CA ASP A 177 14.54 1.86 -20.28
C ASP A 177 14.93 1.63 -18.81
N ALA A 178 15.21 0.39 -18.45
CA ALA A 178 15.62 0.03 -17.10
C ALA A 178 16.85 0.82 -16.65
N ASP A 179 17.76 1.13 -17.55
CA ASP A 179 18.98 1.88 -17.27
C ASP A 179 18.72 3.35 -16.89
N THR A 180 17.51 3.86 -17.19
CA THR A 180 17.10 5.21 -16.75
C THR A 180 16.59 5.25 -15.31
N MET A 181 16.39 4.08 -14.69
CA MET A 181 15.91 3.97 -13.31
C MET A 181 17.10 4.11 -12.34
N PRO A 182 16.99 4.94 -11.29
CA PRO A 182 18.07 5.12 -10.33
C PRO A 182 18.51 3.80 -9.67
N GLN A 183 17.56 2.89 -9.40
CA GLN A 183 17.83 1.59 -8.82
C GLN A 183 18.77 0.75 -9.70
N THR A 184 18.47 0.62 -10.98
CA THR A 184 19.28 -0.17 -11.93
C THR A 184 20.64 0.49 -12.18
N ARG A 185 20.63 1.80 -12.39
CA ARG A 185 21.85 2.58 -12.65
C ARG A 185 22.84 2.52 -11.49
N PHE A 186 22.37 2.66 -10.26
CA PHE A 186 23.25 2.66 -9.08
C PHE A 186 23.73 1.26 -8.73
N THR A 187 22.90 0.23 -8.93
CA THR A 187 23.26 -1.18 -8.67
C THR A 187 24.54 -1.60 -9.41
N ALA A 188 24.70 -1.14 -10.66
CA ALA A 188 25.90 -1.44 -11.43
C ALA A 188 27.19 -0.90 -10.77
N LYS A 189 27.09 0.20 -9.99
CA LYS A 189 28.22 0.79 -9.26
C LYS A 189 28.39 0.21 -7.86
N ILE A 190 27.29 -0.13 -7.19
CA ILE A 190 27.28 -0.73 -5.85
C ILE A 190 27.89 -2.14 -5.89
N ASN A 191 27.57 -2.93 -6.92
CA ASN A 191 28.15 -4.25 -7.20
C ASN A 191 28.22 -5.17 -5.96
N GLY A 192 27.15 -5.24 -5.18
CA GLY A 192 27.04 -6.08 -3.99
C GLY A 192 27.75 -5.56 -2.74
N ALA A 193 28.32 -4.35 -2.76
CA ALA A 193 28.90 -3.72 -1.57
C ALA A 193 27.80 -3.21 -0.61
N SER A 194 28.19 -2.85 0.61
CA SER A 194 27.27 -2.37 1.65
C SER A 194 26.60 -1.05 1.27
N LEU A 195 25.29 -0.95 1.54
CA LEU A 195 24.45 0.16 1.12
C LEU A 195 23.52 0.61 2.25
N LEU A 196 23.34 1.92 2.39
CA LEU A 196 22.28 2.54 3.20
C LEU A 196 21.36 3.39 2.32
N ASN A 197 20.04 3.18 2.42
CA ASN A 197 19.02 4.09 1.88
C ASN A 197 18.68 5.12 2.97
N TYR A 198 19.28 6.32 2.87
CA TYR A 198 19.25 7.31 3.95
C TYR A 198 18.11 8.31 3.79
N GLY A 199 17.39 8.53 4.89
CA GLY A 199 16.47 9.67 5.05
C GLY A 199 15.16 9.58 4.27
N THR A 200 14.85 8.45 3.64
CA THR A 200 13.65 8.26 2.83
C THR A 200 12.99 6.92 3.09
N LEU A 201 11.76 6.74 2.60
CA LEU A 201 11.16 5.42 2.45
C LEU A 201 12.07 4.52 1.60
N ASP A 202 11.91 3.19 1.74
CA ASP A 202 12.67 2.25 0.92
C ASP A 202 12.37 2.47 -0.58
N GLY A 203 13.39 2.92 -1.28
CA GLY A 203 13.33 3.14 -2.73
C GLY A 203 13.55 1.87 -3.57
N GLY A 204 13.63 0.69 -2.94
CA GLY A 204 13.90 -0.59 -3.62
C GLY A 204 15.37 -0.83 -3.97
N PHE A 205 16.28 0.00 -3.48
CA PHE A 205 17.71 -0.10 -3.78
C PHE A 205 18.37 -1.34 -3.19
N TYR A 206 17.99 -1.76 -1.99
CA TYR A 206 18.50 -3.01 -1.38
C TYR A 206 18.15 -4.23 -2.24
N THR A 207 16.89 -4.31 -2.68
CA THR A 207 16.43 -5.40 -3.55
C THR A 207 17.14 -5.38 -4.89
N ALA A 208 17.29 -4.20 -5.50
CA ALA A 208 17.96 -4.07 -6.78
C ALA A 208 19.45 -4.43 -6.70
N ALA A 209 20.14 -4.02 -5.62
CA ALA A 209 21.56 -4.32 -5.40
C ALA A 209 21.80 -5.73 -4.86
N GLY A 210 20.78 -6.46 -4.42
CA GLY A 210 20.91 -7.79 -3.83
C GLY A 210 21.64 -7.78 -2.49
N VAL A 211 21.53 -6.69 -1.72
CA VAL A 211 22.23 -6.51 -0.43
C VAL A 211 21.24 -6.42 0.73
N LEU A 212 21.69 -6.79 1.92
CA LEU A 212 20.90 -6.63 3.14
C LEU A 212 21.10 -5.24 3.74
N PRO A 213 20.07 -4.68 4.39
CA PRO A 213 20.17 -3.44 5.14
C PRO A 213 21.23 -3.52 6.25
N PRO A 214 21.97 -2.42 6.54
CA PRO A 214 23.05 -2.42 7.52
C PRO A 214 22.59 -2.18 8.97
N CYS A 215 21.34 -1.77 9.17
CA CYS A 215 20.79 -1.37 10.48
C CYS A 215 19.31 -1.69 10.59
N LYS A 216 18.79 -1.60 11.81
CA LYS A 216 17.37 -1.89 12.12
C LYS A 216 16.44 -0.98 11.34
N TYR A 217 16.71 0.32 11.35
CA TYR A 217 15.92 1.31 10.60
C TYR A 217 16.54 1.55 9.22
N PHE A 218 16.38 0.57 8.36
CA PHE A 218 16.95 0.57 7.01
C PHE A 218 16.35 1.60 6.05
N CYS A 219 15.24 2.20 6.44
CA CYS A 219 14.59 3.33 5.76
C CYS A 219 13.89 4.22 6.81
N VAL A 220 13.57 5.44 6.44
CA VAL A 220 12.73 6.33 7.25
C VAL A 220 11.28 6.09 6.88
N THR A 221 10.47 5.72 7.86
CA THR A 221 9.03 5.56 7.71
C THR A 221 8.31 6.89 7.96
N ASN A 222 7.05 6.97 7.59
CA ASN A 222 6.17 8.11 7.88
C ASN A 222 5.67 8.14 9.34
N MET A 223 6.28 7.35 10.22
CA MET A 223 6.03 7.40 11.66
C MET A 223 7.02 8.31 12.37
N PRO A 224 6.62 9.07 13.40
CA PRO A 224 7.49 9.96 14.15
C PRO A 224 8.36 9.16 15.14
N LEU A 225 9.30 8.41 14.63
CA LEU A 225 10.26 7.60 15.40
C LEU A 225 11.63 8.27 15.33
N ASP A 226 12.06 8.92 16.41
CA ASP A 226 13.37 9.59 16.47
C ASP A 226 14.55 8.60 16.30
N ASP A 227 14.38 7.37 16.77
CA ASP A 227 15.40 6.32 16.70
C ASP A 227 15.81 5.97 15.26
N GLN A 228 14.90 6.12 14.27
CA GLN A 228 15.22 5.80 12.88
C GLN A 228 16.31 6.73 12.32
N TRP A 229 16.28 8.02 12.68
CA TRP A 229 17.32 8.98 12.30
C TRP A 229 18.62 8.72 13.03
N THR A 230 18.54 8.48 14.34
CA THR A 230 19.70 8.20 15.17
C THR A 230 20.46 6.97 14.72
N ASP A 231 19.76 5.87 14.38
CA ASP A 231 20.33 4.63 13.92
C ASP A 231 21.06 4.79 12.57
N GLN A 232 20.38 5.41 11.59
CA GLN A 232 20.96 5.69 10.28
C GLN A 232 22.18 6.63 10.37
N GLN A 233 22.10 7.69 11.19
CA GLN A 233 23.23 8.60 11.38
C GLN A 233 24.42 7.93 12.07
N ALA A 234 24.18 7.00 13.00
CA ALA A 234 25.24 6.24 13.63
C ALA A 234 26.03 5.40 12.60
N VAL A 235 25.32 4.74 11.66
CA VAL A 235 25.95 4.00 10.55
C VAL A 235 26.80 4.92 9.68
N LEU A 236 26.31 6.11 9.34
CA LEU A 236 27.05 7.07 8.52
C LEU A 236 28.27 7.64 9.25
N LYS A 237 28.12 8.07 10.52
CA LYS A 237 29.24 8.59 11.32
C LYS A 237 30.36 7.58 11.50
N ALA A 238 30.00 6.31 11.63
CA ALA A 238 30.97 5.20 11.74
C ALA A 238 31.65 4.84 10.41
N GLY A 239 31.18 5.36 9.26
CA GLY A 239 31.66 4.91 7.95
C GLY A 239 31.40 3.41 7.72
N ALA A 240 30.30 2.88 8.28
CA ALA A 240 30.04 1.44 8.32
C ALA A 240 29.49 0.87 7.00
N VAL A 241 29.20 1.72 6.01
CA VAL A 241 28.72 1.33 4.67
C VAL A 241 29.53 1.98 3.58
N ASP A 242 29.72 1.26 2.47
CA ASP A 242 30.49 1.77 1.33
C ASP A 242 29.68 2.76 0.50
N TYR A 243 28.36 2.53 0.38
CA TYR A 243 27.48 3.36 -0.44
C TYR A 243 26.27 3.89 0.35
N VAL A 244 25.85 5.09 -0.02
CA VAL A 244 24.63 5.71 0.50
C VAL A 244 23.79 6.21 -0.67
N VAL A 245 22.51 5.92 -0.66
CA VAL A 245 21.53 6.49 -1.57
C VAL A 245 20.63 7.44 -0.78
N ALA A 246 20.48 8.66 -1.26
CA ALA A 246 19.66 9.69 -0.62
C ALA A 246 19.01 10.62 -1.66
N LEU A 247 17.95 11.33 -1.22
CA LEU A 247 17.33 12.42 -2.01
C LEU A 247 18.04 13.76 -1.83
N THR A 248 18.85 13.92 -0.79
CA THR A 248 19.63 15.15 -0.56
C THR A 248 20.92 15.13 -1.35
N GLY A 249 21.23 16.25 -1.99
CA GLY A 249 22.52 16.49 -2.65
C GLY A 249 23.64 16.95 -1.74
N ASP A 250 23.36 17.22 -0.46
CA ASP A 250 24.29 17.80 0.51
C ASP A 250 24.56 16.88 1.73
N LEU A 251 24.63 15.57 1.48
CA LEU A 251 25.03 14.63 2.54
C LEU A 251 26.48 14.87 3.01
N HIS A 252 27.33 15.34 2.12
CA HIS A 252 28.73 15.64 2.39
C HIS A 252 28.93 16.71 3.48
N GLY A 253 28.00 17.66 3.59
CA GLY A 253 28.04 18.68 4.64
C GLY A 253 27.97 18.09 6.04
N ASP A 254 27.11 17.09 6.25
CA ASP A 254 26.93 16.40 7.54
C ASP A 254 27.90 15.22 7.72
N PHE A 255 28.28 14.57 6.63
CA PHE A 255 29.12 13.37 6.61
C PHE A 255 30.23 13.49 5.55
N PRO A 256 31.30 14.26 5.83
CA PRO A 256 32.30 14.64 4.85
C PRO A 256 33.10 13.46 4.26
N GLN A 257 33.05 12.29 4.89
CA GLN A 257 33.66 11.07 4.38
C GLN A 257 32.89 10.46 3.18
N TYR A 258 31.69 10.94 2.88
CA TYR A 258 30.90 10.44 1.74
C TYR A 258 30.87 11.48 0.61
N ALA A 259 31.32 11.12 -0.57
CA ALA A 259 31.30 11.96 -1.75
C ALA A 259 30.28 11.48 -2.79
N VAL A 260 29.61 12.41 -3.45
CA VAL A 260 28.72 12.10 -4.58
C VAL A 260 29.52 11.52 -5.74
N ILE A 261 29.12 10.33 -6.20
CA ILE A 261 29.73 9.67 -7.37
C ILE A 261 28.75 9.55 -8.55
N ASP A 262 27.45 9.69 -8.29
CA ASP A 262 26.42 9.67 -9.34
C ASP A 262 25.14 10.36 -8.87
N ARG A 263 24.34 10.79 -9.86
CA ARG A 263 22.99 11.30 -9.65
C ARG A 263 22.07 10.82 -10.76
N CYS A 264 20.80 10.59 -10.44
CA CYS A 264 19.80 10.17 -11.41
C CYS A 264 18.46 10.83 -11.08
N SER A 265 17.97 11.64 -12.01
CA SER A 265 16.63 12.21 -11.93
C SER A 265 15.61 11.25 -12.51
N TYR A 266 14.48 11.16 -11.86
CA TYR A 266 13.41 10.23 -12.18
C TYR A 266 12.06 10.89 -11.92
N ASP A 267 11.16 10.84 -12.90
CA ASP A 267 9.76 11.22 -12.74
C ASP A 267 8.89 9.96 -12.66
N GLY A 268 8.39 9.65 -11.48
CA GLY A 268 7.48 8.53 -11.20
C GLY A 268 6.02 8.82 -11.53
N GLY A 269 5.70 10.04 -11.99
CA GLY A 269 4.34 10.52 -12.23
C GLY A 269 3.81 11.45 -11.13
N GLU A 270 4.57 11.67 -10.06
CA GLU A 270 4.28 12.62 -8.97
C GLU A 270 5.23 13.85 -9.00
N GLY A 271 6.07 13.95 -10.03
CA GLY A 271 7.09 14.97 -10.21
C GLY A 271 8.49 14.37 -10.32
N GLU A 272 9.42 15.22 -10.77
CA GLU A 272 10.82 14.83 -10.94
C GLU A 272 11.53 14.79 -9.58
N VAL A 273 12.11 13.66 -9.25
CA VAL A 273 12.89 13.43 -8.02
C VAL A 273 14.32 13.04 -8.40
N THR A 274 15.30 13.69 -7.79
CA THR A 274 16.72 13.37 -8.02
C THR A 274 17.27 12.54 -6.88
N TRP A 275 17.76 11.37 -7.21
CA TRP A 275 18.49 10.49 -6.32
C TRP A 275 19.99 10.69 -6.49
N TYR A 276 20.73 10.67 -5.38
CA TYR A 276 22.19 10.78 -5.32
C TYR A 276 22.79 9.49 -4.78
N LEU A 277 23.86 9.03 -5.41
CA LEU A 277 24.69 7.92 -4.94
C LEU A 277 25.98 8.49 -4.38
N TYR A 278 26.24 8.20 -3.12
CA TYR A 278 27.47 8.56 -2.42
C TYR A 278 28.33 7.34 -2.21
N HIS A 279 29.63 7.54 -2.13
CA HIS A 279 30.62 6.53 -1.84
C HIS A 279 31.56 7.00 -0.73
N LEU A 280 31.88 6.09 0.20
CA LEU A 280 32.79 6.33 1.29
C LEU A 280 34.21 6.57 0.74
N GLN A 281 34.80 7.69 1.06
CA GLN A 281 36.19 8.03 0.76
C GLN A 281 37.04 7.53 1.91
N ARG A 282 37.89 6.54 1.65
CA ARG A 282 38.85 5.98 2.60
C ARG A 282 40.21 6.63 2.45
#